data_fe05dc4f88b6a3c95c004e4dc2bcbb6e
#
_entry.id   fe05dc4f88b6a3c95c004e4dc2bcbb6e
#
_cell.length_a   1.000
_cell.length_b   1.000
_cell.length_c   1.000
_cell.angle_alpha   90.00
_cell.angle_beta   90.00
_cell.angle_gamma   90.00
#
_symmetry.space_group_name_H-M   'P 1'
#
loop_
_entity.id
_entity.type
_entity.pdbx_description
1 polymer ?
#
loop_
_entity_poly.entity_id
_entity_poly.type
_entity_poly.pdbx_seq_one_letter_code
_entity_poly.pdbx_strand_id
1 'polypeptide(L)'
;MATTLAAAFSPCGHYRWWLERLWQPAAPRLIFIGLNPSRAGGQRDDPTLRRLVGFAQHWGFGSLEVVNLFARVSPSPAVLRRAADPVGAEADVWMQQRLAANPQALVWLGWGNQGAWRGRDQAVLALLQGRGLWALGLTAAGQPRHPLYVASDVALQPLTWRNQQTLGHPVGTSASLPGAPPCPASPAAMPFTCI
;
A
#
# COMPACT_ATOMS: atom_id res chain seq x y z
N MET A 1 4.35 0.03 25.78
CA MET A 1 4.65 1.33 25.14
C MET A 1 3.43 1.77 24.34
N ALA A 2 3.12 3.07 24.31
CA ALA A 2 2.00 3.59 23.53
C ALA A 2 2.33 3.51 22.03
N THR A 3 1.37 3.03 21.22
CA THR A 3 1.51 3.01 19.76
C THR A 3 1.16 4.39 19.20
N THR A 4 2.07 5.00 18.46
CA THR A 4 1.77 6.21 17.70
C THR A 4 0.96 5.84 16.46
N LEU A 5 -0.14 6.55 16.23
CA LEU A 5 -1.07 6.34 15.13
C LEU A 5 -1.03 7.56 14.21
N ALA A 6 -0.68 7.37 12.95
CA ALA A 6 -0.67 8.45 11.97
C ALA A 6 -1.29 8.00 10.63
N ALA A 7 -1.90 8.92 9.91
CA ALA A 7 -2.43 8.70 8.57
C ALA A 7 -2.60 10.02 7.83
N ALA A 8 -2.50 9.98 6.50
CA ALA A 8 -2.84 11.11 5.63
C ALA A 8 -3.99 10.74 4.70
N PHE A 9 -4.95 11.64 4.59
CA PHE A 9 -6.11 11.54 3.72
C PHE A 9 -6.18 12.75 2.79
N SER A 10 -6.85 12.58 1.67
CA SER A 10 -7.22 13.72 0.83
C SER A 10 -8.19 14.65 1.56
N PRO A 11 -8.24 15.96 1.21
CA PRO A 11 -9.19 16.91 1.80
C PRO A 11 -10.65 16.47 1.67
N CYS A 12 -11.01 15.77 0.59
CA CYS A 12 -12.34 15.22 0.38
C CYS A 12 -12.63 13.92 1.14
N GLY A 13 -11.64 13.35 1.87
CA GLY A 13 -11.77 12.14 2.64
C GLY A 13 -11.90 10.84 1.81
N HIS A 14 -11.90 10.94 0.48
CA HIS A 14 -12.09 9.79 -0.40
C HIS A 14 -10.85 8.94 -0.59
N TYR A 15 -9.66 9.48 -0.36
CA TYR A 15 -8.40 8.79 -0.53
C TYR A 15 -7.63 8.77 0.77
N ARG A 16 -6.96 7.66 1.06
CA ARG A 16 -5.95 7.54 2.11
C ARG A 16 -4.60 7.34 1.44
N TRP A 17 -3.70 8.31 1.61
CA TRP A 17 -2.39 8.27 1.00
C TRP A 17 -1.47 7.27 1.68
N TRP A 18 -1.45 7.28 3.03
CA TRP A 18 -0.69 6.35 3.84
C TRP A 18 -1.29 6.22 5.24
N LEU A 19 -0.84 5.22 5.99
CA LEU A 19 -1.16 5.00 7.39
C LEU A 19 0.06 4.42 8.09
N GLU A 20 0.36 4.84 9.35
CA GLU A 20 1.46 4.33 10.15
C GLU A 20 0.97 3.84 11.51
N ARG A 21 1.62 2.78 11.97
CA ARG A 21 1.59 2.27 13.35
C ARG A 21 3.03 2.13 13.81
N LEU A 22 3.42 2.88 14.86
CA LEU A 22 4.76 2.88 15.43
C LEU A 22 4.69 2.49 16.90
N TRP A 23 5.34 1.38 17.28
CA TRP A 23 5.35 0.87 18.66
C TRP A 23 6.77 0.75 19.24
N GLN A 24 7.82 0.67 18.41
CA GLN A 24 9.22 0.58 18.84
C GLN A 24 10.12 1.37 17.88
N PRO A 25 10.37 2.67 18.13
CA PRO A 25 11.09 3.54 17.20
C PRO A 25 12.50 3.10 16.85
N ALA A 26 13.19 2.39 17.76
CA ALA A 26 14.57 1.91 17.54
C ALA A 26 14.66 0.63 16.70
N ALA A 27 13.55 -0.07 16.49
CA ALA A 27 13.53 -1.30 15.68
C ALA A 27 13.33 -0.98 14.17
N PRO A 28 13.65 -1.94 13.28
CA PRO A 28 13.49 -1.76 11.84
C PRO A 28 12.05 -1.40 11.44
N ARG A 29 11.93 -0.67 10.33
CA ARG A 29 10.64 -0.25 9.75
C ARG A 29 10.20 -1.20 8.63
N LEU A 30 8.89 -1.41 8.53
CA LEU A 30 8.26 -2.20 7.48
C LEU A 30 7.27 -1.34 6.71
N ILE A 31 7.36 -1.33 5.37
CA ILE A 31 6.38 -0.71 4.49
C ILE A 31 5.59 -1.83 3.81
N PHE A 32 4.29 -1.85 4.00
CA PHE A 32 3.37 -2.76 3.33
C PHE A 32 2.65 -2.08 2.18
N ILE A 33 2.64 -2.72 1.01
CA ILE A 33 1.90 -2.25 -0.16
C ILE A 33 0.72 -3.20 -0.41
N GLY A 34 -0.49 -2.72 -0.09
CA GLY A 34 -1.74 -3.45 -0.28
C GLY A 34 -2.53 -3.04 -1.51
N LEU A 35 -3.73 -3.57 -1.68
CA LEU A 35 -4.59 -3.25 -2.83
C LEU A 35 -5.19 -1.85 -2.70
N ASN A 36 -6.01 -1.63 -1.68
CA ASN A 36 -6.69 -0.36 -1.41
C ASN A 36 -6.98 -0.20 0.08
N PRO A 37 -7.12 1.03 0.57
CA PRO A 37 -7.54 1.28 1.94
C PRO A 37 -8.97 0.79 2.17
N SER A 38 -9.19 0.12 3.29
CA SER A 38 -10.51 -0.11 3.84
C SER A 38 -11.05 1.16 4.53
N ARG A 39 -12.24 1.08 5.10
CA ARG A 39 -12.82 2.17 5.92
C ARG A 39 -12.11 2.36 7.29
N ALA A 40 -11.05 1.63 7.58
CA ALA A 40 -10.27 1.85 8.80
C ALA A 40 -9.77 3.29 8.82
N GLY A 41 -10.26 4.04 9.79
CA GLY A 41 -9.78 5.39 10.08
C GLY A 41 -8.41 5.35 10.73
N GLY A 42 -7.75 6.50 10.84
CA GLY A 42 -6.44 6.60 11.49
C GLY A 42 -6.39 6.02 12.91
N GLN A 43 -7.53 5.96 13.62
CA GLN A 43 -7.61 5.55 15.03
C GLN A 43 -8.13 4.12 15.28
N ARG A 44 -8.73 3.44 14.29
CA ARG A 44 -9.25 2.08 14.46
C ARG A 44 -8.68 1.13 13.45
N ASP A 45 -8.13 0.02 13.94
CA ASP A 45 -7.58 -1.04 13.13
C ASP A 45 -8.70 -1.99 12.68
N ASP A 46 -8.78 -2.20 11.37
CA ASP A 46 -9.62 -3.25 10.79
C ASP A 46 -8.93 -4.63 10.92
N PRO A 47 -9.61 -5.73 10.57
CA PRO A 47 -9.03 -7.06 10.62
C PRO A 47 -7.74 -7.20 9.80
N THR A 48 -7.65 -6.53 8.65
CA THR A 48 -6.46 -6.56 7.81
C THR A 48 -5.29 -5.89 8.51
N LEU A 49 -5.50 -4.68 9.03
CA LEU A 49 -4.43 -3.93 9.69
C LEU A 49 -3.97 -4.62 10.97
N ARG A 50 -4.89 -5.18 11.79
CA ARG A 50 -4.51 -5.99 12.96
C ARG A 50 -3.61 -7.16 12.58
N ARG A 51 -3.93 -7.84 11.48
CA ARG A 51 -3.12 -8.96 11.00
C ARG A 51 -1.75 -8.50 10.49
N LEU A 52 -1.69 -7.38 9.77
CA LEU A 52 -0.43 -6.80 9.31
C LEU A 52 0.48 -6.41 10.48
N VAL A 53 -0.07 -5.76 11.52
CA VAL A 53 0.67 -5.40 12.74
C VAL A 53 1.16 -6.66 13.44
N GLY A 54 0.32 -7.70 13.57
CA GLY A 54 0.72 -8.98 14.17
C GLY A 54 1.90 -9.63 13.45
N PHE A 55 1.89 -9.66 12.12
CA PHE A 55 3.04 -10.14 11.33
C PHE A 55 4.28 -9.27 11.55
N ALA A 56 4.15 -7.95 11.47
CA ALA A 56 5.27 -7.03 11.64
C ALA A 56 5.93 -7.18 13.02
N GLN A 57 5.14 -7.31 14.08
CA GLN A 57 5.63 -7.56 15.44
C GLN A 57 6.30 -8.93 15.58
N HIS A 58 5.70 -9.97 15.01
CA HIS A 58 6.26 -11.33 15.01
C HIS A 58 7.64 -11.39 14.33
N TRP A 59 7.84 -10.60 13.27
CA TRP A 59 9.12 -10.52 12.56
C TRP A 59 10.12 -9.52 13.17
N GLY A 60 9.80 -8.89 14.31
CA GLY A 60 10.70 -7.98 15.02
C GLY A 60 10.78 -6.56 14.46
N PHE A 61 9.83 -6.14 13.62
CA PHE A 61 9.74 -4.75 13.19
C PHE A 61 9.14 -3.86 14.30
N GLY A 62 9.55 -2.59 14.35
CA GLY A 62 9.07 -1.62 15.32
C GLY A 62 8.00 -0.68 14.79
N SER A 63 7.74 -0.70 13.49
CA SER A 63 6.67 0.06 12.84
C SER A 63 6.17 -0.62 11.58
N LEU A 64 4.95 -0.27 11.22
CA LEU A 64 4.32 -0.63 9.96
C LEU A 64 3.77 0.62 9.29
N GLU A 65 4.25 0.93 8.10
CA GLU A 65 3.59 1.84 7.17
C GLU A 65 2.77 1.07 6.15
N VAL A 66 1.59 1.58 5.82
CA VAL A 66 0.70 1.00 4.82
C VAL A 66 0.43 2.03 3.73
N VAL A 67 0.82 1.70 2.51
CA VAL A 67 0.44 2.39 1.27
C VAL A 67 -0.31 1.40 0.37
N ASN A 68 -0.94 1.89 -0.68
CA ASN A 68 -1.81 1.04 -1.49
C ASN A 68 -1.62 1.29 -2.97
N LEU A 69 -1.88 0.25 -3.81
CA LEU A 69 -1.92 0.39 -5.26
C LEU A 69 -2.96 1.43 -5.68
N PHE A 70 -4.13 1.38 -5.06
CA PHE A 70 -5.22 2.32 -5.26
C PHE A 70 -5.47 3.05 -3.94
N ALA A 71 -5.37 4.38 -3.91
CA ALA A 71 -5.55 5.15 -2.68
C ALA A 71 -7.04 5.37 -2.33
N ARG A 72 -7.98 5.07 -3.24
CA ARG A 72 -9.42 5.19 -2.98
C ARG A 72 -9.85 4.32 -1.83
N VAL A 73 -10.43 4.93 -0.79
CA VAL A 73 -11.03 4.21 0.34
C VAL A 73 -12.25 3.43 -0.15
N SER A 74 -12.22 2.11 0.00
CA SER A 74 -13.30 1.26 -0.49
C SER A 74 -13.46 0.01 0.40
N PRO A 75 -14.71 -0.42 0.69
CA PRO A 75 -14.96 -1.60 1.52
C PRO A 75 -14.66 -2.92 0.80
N SER A 76 -14.58 -2.90 -0.52
CA SER A 76 -14.31 -4.11 -1.30
C SER A 76 -13.73 -3.77 -2.69
N PRO A 77 -13.02 -4.73 -3.33
CA PRO A 77 -12.53 -4.56 -4.70
C PRO A 77 -13.64 -4.31 -5.73
N ALA A 78 -14.84 -4.85 -5.52
CA ALA A 78 -15.97 -4.65 -6.41
C ALA A 78 -16.46 -3.19 -6.39
N VAL A 79 -16.49 -2.56 -5.22
CA VAL A 79 -16.82 -1.14 -5.07
C VAL A 79 -15.69 -0.25 -5.62
N LEU A 80 -14.42 -0.64 -5.38
CA LEU A 80 -13.26 0.05 -5.93
C LEU A 80 -13.33 0.15 -7.46
N ARG A 81 -13.70 -0.94 -8.14
CA ARG A 81 -13.80 -0.98 -9.60
C ARG A 81 -14.84 -0.06 -10.21
N ARG A 82 -15.83 0.41 -9.40
CA ARG A 82 -16.85 1.38 -9.82
C ARG A 82 -16.42 2.83 -9.63
N ALA A 83 -15.28 3.07 -8.97
CA ALA A 83 -14.78 4.41 -8.78
C ALA A 83 -14.28 4.99 -10.11
N ALA A 84 -14.63 6.22 -10.42
CA ALA A 84 -14.14 6.92 -11.60
C ALA A 84 -12.62 7.10 -11.56
N ASP A 85 -12.10 7.52 -10.42
CA ASP A 85 -10.66 7.54 -10.14
C ASP A 85 -10.36 6.64 -8.92
N PRO A 86 -9.89 5.40 -9.13
CA PRO A 86 -9.51 4.52 -8.04
C PRO A 86 -8.11 4.80 -7.48
N VAL A 87 -7.21 5.41 -8.26
CA VAL A 87 -5.81 5.65 -7.88
C VAL A 87 -5.69 6.89 -7.01
N GLY A 88 -6.24 8.01 -7.43
CA GLY A 88 -6.05 9.32 -6.82
C GLY A 88 -4.78 10.03 -7.32
N ALA A 89 -4.91 11.28 -7.70
CA ALA A 89 -3.86 12.04 -8.38
C ALA A 89 -2.53 12.13 -7.62
N GLU A 90 -2.57 12.10 -6.28
CA GLU A 90 -1.37 12.24 -5.43
C GLU A 90 -0.81 10.89 -4.92
N ALA A 91 -1.44 9.75 -5.26
CA ALA A 91 -1.10 8.45 -4.68
C ALA A 91 0.37 8.07 -4.89
N ASP A 92 0.89 8.26 -6.10
CA ASP A 92 2.26 7.89 -6.44
C ASP A 92 3.28 8.83 -5.80
N VAL A 93 2.97 10.11 -5.72
CA VAL A 93 3.79 11.12 -5.04
C VAL A 93 3.94 10.77 -3.57
N TRP A 94 2.84 10.48 -2.87
CA TRP A 94 2.87 10.08 -1.48
C TRP A 94 3.63 8.76 -1.27
N MET A 95 3.42 7.77 -2.12
CA MET A 95 4.16 6.50 -2.06
C MET A 95 5.67 6.74 -2.20
N GLN A 96 6.11 7.50 -3.19
CA GLN A 96 7.52 7.83 -3.39
C GLN A 96 8.11 8.60 -2.20
N GLN A 97 7.38 9.57 -1.64
CA GLN A 97 7.80 10.32 -0.46
C GLN A 97 8.00 9.41 0.76
N ARG A 98 7.06 8.47 1.01
CA ARG A 98 7.19 7.51 2.13
C ARG A 98 8.34 6.55 1.94
N LEU A 99 8.56 6.07 0.73
CA LEU A 99 9.72 5.24 0.38
C LEU A 99 11.03 6.01 0.55
N ALA A 100 11.11 7.26 0.08
CA ALA A 100 12.30 8.10 0.21
C ALA A 100 12.61 8.47 1.66
N ALA A 101 11.58 8.73 2.48
CA ALA A 101 11.75 9.01 3.92
C ALA A 101 12.24 7.79 4.70
N ASN A 102 12.07 6.57 4.18
CA ASN A 102 12.44 5.32 4.83
C ASN A 102 13.28 4.43 3.90
N PRO A 103 14.50 4.85 3.51
CA PRO A 103 15.30 4.16 2.50
C PRO A 103 15.72 2.74 2.95
N GLN A 104 15.85 2.51 4.24
CA GLN A 104 16.22 1.21 4.83
C GLN A 104 15.04 0.32 5.19
N ALA A 105 13.80 0.82 5.04
CA ALA A 105 12.62 0.03 5.35
C ALA A 105 12.49 -1.16 4.38
N LEU A 106 12.16 -2.33 4.92
CA LEU A 106 11.80 -3.48 4.12
C LEU A 106 10.43 -3.24 3.45
N VAL A 107 10.30 -3.58 2.18
CA VAL A 107 9.06 -3.41 1.41
C VAL A 107 8.38 -4.76 1.23
N TRP A 108 7.19 -4.90 1.82
CA TRP A 108 6.35 -6.09 1.75
C TRP A 108 5.16 -5.87 0.81
N LEU A 109 5.06 -6.69 -0.22
CA LEU A 109 3.96 -6.65 -1.20
C LEU A 109 2.87 -7.65 -0.82
N GLY A 110 1.59 -7.21 -0.90
CA GLY A 110 0.48 -8.07 -0.50
C GLY A 110 -0.88 -7.65 -1.05
N TRP A 111 -0.98 -7.28 -2.31
CA TRP A 111 -2.23 -6.80 -2.94
C TRP A 111 -3.13 -7.90 -3.53
N GLY A 112 -2.61 -9.14 -3.70
CA GLY A 112 -3.35 -10.25 -4.28
C GLY A 112 -3.67 -10.08 -5.78
N ASN A 113 -4.46 -11.00 -6.34
CA ASN A 113 -4.75 -11.05 -7.78
C ASN A 113 -5.38 -9.77 -8.36
N GLN A 114 -6.02 -8.97 -7.52
CA GLN A 114 -6.68 -7.74 -7.96
C GLN A 114 -5.68 -6.60 -8.28
N GLY A 115 -4.41 -6.75 -7.89
CA GLY A 115 -3.36 -5.76 -8.17
C GLY A 115 -3.08 -5.56 -9.66
N ALA A 116 -3.27 -6.59 -10.49
CA ALA A 116 -3.10 -6.50 -11.94
C ALA A 116 -4.17 -5.63 -12.64
N TRP A 117 -5.25 -5.29 -11.95
CA TRP A 117 -6.28 -4.44 -12.53
C TRP A 117 -5.72 -3.08 -12.96
N ARG A 118 -6.00 -2.69 -14.21
CA ARG A 118 -5.48 -1.49 -14.88
C ARG A 118 -3.94 -1.43 -14.99
N GLY A 119 -3.24 -2.56 -14.89
CA GLY A 119 -1.77 -2.59 -14.90
C GLY A 119 -1.13 -1.87 -13.71
N ARG A 120 -1.90 -1.70 -12.61
CA ARG A 120 -1.46 -0.88 -11.50
C ARG A 120 -0.28 -1.49 -10.73
N ASP A 121 -0.23 -2.82 -10.65
CA ASP A 121 0.94 -3.57 -10.14
C ASP A 121 2.23 -3.17 -10.88
N GLN A 122 2.19 -3.11 -12.22
CA GLN A 122 3.34 -2.72 -13.05
C GLN A 122 3.77 -1.28 -12.80
N ALA A 123 2.81 -0.35 -12.77
CA ALA A 123 3.09 1.05 -12.49
C ALA A 123 3.79 1.22 -11.12
N VAL A 124 3.31 0.52 -10.08
CA VAL A 124 3.92 0.60 -8.76
C VAL A 124 5.26 -0.14 -8.70
N LEU A 125 5.41 -1.29 -9.37
CA LEU A 125 6.71 -1.98 -9.44
C LEU A 125 7.78 -1.10 -10.11
N ALA A 126 7.41 -0.27 -11.08
CA ALA A 126 8.33 0.70 -11.67
C ALA A 126 8.80 1.75 -10.64
N LEU A 127 7.94 2.19 -9.72
CA LEU A 127 8.32 3.10 -8.63
C LEU A 127 9.23 2.45 -7.58
N LEU A 128 9.22 1.12 -7.50
CA LEU A 128 9.99 0.33 -6.53
C LEU A 128 11.34 -0.16 -7.07
N GLN A 129 11.76 0.28 -8.26
CA GLN A 129 13.03 -0.13 -8.86
C GLN A 129 14.21 0.13 -7.91
N GLY A 130 15.11 -0.85 -7.79
CA GLY A 130 16.27 -0.78 -6.91
C GLY A 130 15.98 -1.12 -5.43
N ARG A 131 14.72 -1.40 -5.06
CA ARG A 131 14.35 -1.83 -3.70
C ARG A 131 14.29 -3.36 -3.58
N GLY A 132 14.74 -3.89 -2.46
CA GLY A 132 14.45 -5.27 -2.09
C GLY A 132 12.96 -5.44 -1.80
N LEU A 133 12.30 -6.35 -2.51
CA LEU A 133 10.87 -6.61 -2.38
C LEU A 133 10.63 -7.96 -1.72
N TRP A 134 9.60 -8.06 -0.88
CA TRP A 134 9.27 -9.24 -0.09
C TRP A 134 7.78 -9.56 -0.20
N ALA A 135 7.40 -10.84 -0.04
CA ALA A 135 6.02 -11.29 -0.02
C ALA A 135 5.84 -12.56 0.82
N LEU A 136 4.59 -12.88 1.15
CA LEU A 136 4.20 -14.18 1.75
C LEU A 136 3.99 -15.27 0.69
N GLY A 137 4.77 -15.22 -0.38
CA GLY A 137 4.63 -16.05 -1.56
C GLY A 137 3.72 -15.44 -2.63
N LEU A 138 3.60 -16.13 -3.77
CA LEU A 138 2.81 -15.72 -4.91
C LEU A 138 1.56 -16.58 -5.08
N THR A 139 0.52 -16.01 -5.67
CA THR A 139 -0.66 -16.75 -6.15
C THR A 139 -0.33 -17.50 -7.43
N ALA A 140 -1.22 -18.37 -7.89
CA ALA A 140 -1.09 -19.04 -9.19
C ALA A 140 -1.01 -18.05 -10.38
N ALA A 141 -1.56 -16.83 -10.21
CA ALA A 141 -1.47 -15.75 -11.20
C ALA A 141 -0.19 -14.89 -11.04
N GLY A 142 0.78 -15.31 -10.22
CA GLY A 142 2.03 -14.60 -10.01
C GLY A 142 1.94 -13.34 -9.14
N GLN A 143 0.79 -13.06 -8.50
CA GLN A 143 0.60 -11.88 -7.67
C GLN A 143 0.97 -12.13 -6.20
N PRO A 144 1.50 -11.13 -5.46
CA PRO A 144 1.81 -11.27 -4.04
C PRO A 144 0.56 -11.63 -3.23
N ARG A 145 0.63 -12.70 -2.43
CA ARG A 145 -0.50 -13.17 -1.62
C ARG A 145 -0.97 -12.11 -0.63
N HIS A 146 -2.29 -11.92 -0.56
CA HIS A 146 -2.88 -11.02 0.42
C HIS A 146 -2.81 -11.64 1.84
N PRO A 147 -2.38 -10.89 2.87
CA PRO A 147 -2.13 -11.40 4.21
C PRO A 147 -3.30 -12.12 4.88
N LEU A 148 -4.54 -11.74 4.59
CA LEU A 148 -5.73 -12.40 5.16
C LEU A 148 -5.90 -13.86 4.72
N TYR A 149 -5.27 -14.27 3.61
CA TYR A 149 -5.44 -15.61 3.04
C TYR A 149 -4.20 -16.50 3.22
N VAL A 150 -3.33 -16.15 4.16
CA VAL A 150 -2.09 -16.89 4.44
C VAL A 150 -2.08 -17.29 5.91
N ALA A 151 -1.53 -18.43 6.27
CA ALA A 151 -1.37 -18.85 7.67
C ALA A 151 -0.49 -17.86 8.46
N SER A 152 -0.66 -17.78 9.77
CA SER A 152 0.02 -16.78 10.61
C SER A 152 1.52 -17.04 10.82
N ASP A 153 1.96 -18.27 10.57
CA ASP A 153 3.33 -18.74 10.72
C ASP A 153 4.17 -18.69 9.45
N VAL A 154 3.58 -18.20 8.34
CA VAL A 154 4.31 -18.08 7.05
C VAL A 154 5.37 -17.00 7.16
N ALA A 155 6.60 -17.37 6.81
CA ALA A 155 7.72 -16.45 6.77
C ALA A 155 7.65 -15.49 5.58
N LEU A 156 8.08 -14.26 5.80
CA LEU A 156 8.29 -13.28 4.75
C LEU A 156 9.48 -13.71 3.88
N GLN A 157 9.30 -13.75 2.57
CA GLN A 157 10.31 -14.23 1.62
C GLN A 157 10.72 -13.13 0.63
N PRO A 158 12.02 -13.02 0.30
CA PRO A 158 12.46 -12.10 -0.72
C PRO A 158 11.90 -12.51 -2.09
N LEU A 159 11.44 -11.52 -2.87
CA LEU A 159 11.09 -11.72 -4.26
C LEU A 159 12.36 -11.63 -5.11
N THR A 160 12.74 -12.74 -5.73
CA THR A 160 13.87 -12.76 -6.69
C THR A 160 13.47 -12.04 -7.98
N TRP A 161 14.47 -11.58 -8.75
CA TRP A 161 14.24 -10.91 -10.04
C TRP A 161 13.33 -11.71 -11.00
N ARG A 162 13.47 -13.04 -11.02
CA ARG A 162 12.59 -13.92 -11.83
C ARG A 162 11.13 -13.83 -11.40
N ASN A 163 10.87 -13.79 -10.10
CA ASN A 163 9.51 -13.67 -9.57
C ASN A 163 8.95 -12.26 -9.80
N GLN A 164 9.79 -11.22 -9.80
CA GLN A 164 9.35 -9.85 -10.09
C GLN A 164 8.90 -9.67 -11.54
N GLN A 165 9.55 -10.35 -12.50
CA GLN A 165 9.13 -10.36 -13.91
C GLN A 165 7.79 -11.08 -14.13
N THR A 166 7.48 -12.08 -13.30
CA THR A 166 6.22 -12.84 -13.41
C THR A 166 5.00 -12.02 -12.89
N LEU A 167 5.23 -10.94 -12.13
CA LEU A 167 4.17 -10.00 -11.73
C LEU A 167 3.65 -9.16 -12.90
N GLY A 168 4.32 -9.23 -14.07
CA GLY A 168 3.98 -8.50 -15.29
C GLY A 168 3.26 -9.34 -16.33
N HIS A 169 1.96 -9.12 -16.53
CA HIS A 169 1.28 -9.52 -17.75
C HIS A 169 1.28 -8.37 -18.78
N PRO A 170 1.47 -8.65 -20.06
CA PRO A 170 1.39 -7.62 -21.09
C PRO A 170 -0.02 -6.99 -21.13
N VAL A 171 -0.03 -5.68 -21.14
CA VAL A 171 -1.26 -4.88 -21.16
C VAL A 171 -1.91 -4.97 -22.53
N GLY A 172 -3.11 -5.52 -22.61
CA GLY A 172 -4.02 -5.24 -23.71
C GLY A 172 -4.43 -3.76 -23.66
N THR A 173 -4.26 -3.05 -24.75
CA THR A 173 -4.66 -1.67 -24.96
C THR A 173 -6.13 -1.47 -24.60
N SER A 174 -6.41 -0.67 -23.60
CA SER A 174 -7.77 -0.29 -23.18
C SER A 174 -8.03 1.17 -23.45
N ALA A 175 -9.15 1.43 -24.13
CA ALA A 175 -9.65 2.75 -24.52
C ALA A 175 -9.93 3.67 -23.32
N SER A 176 -9.64 4.94 -23.51
CA SER A 176 -9.91 6.04 -22.57
C SER A 176 -11.40 6.25 -22.37
N LEU A 177 -11.86 6.30 -21.12
CA LEU A 177 -13.18 6.77 -20.73
C LEU A 177 -13.12 8.24 -20.31
N PRO A 178 -14.19 9.04 -20.55
CA PRO A 178 -14.20 10.47 -20.24
C PRO A 178 -14.20 10.75 -18.73
N GLY A 179 -13.52 11.84 -18.35
CA GLY A 179 -13.14 12.17 -17.00
C GLY A 179 -14.27 12.50 -16.03
N ALA A 180 -14.04 12.05 -14.80
CA ALA A 180 -14.69 12.59 -13.61
C ALA A 180 -14.00 13.92 -13.20
N PRO A 181 -14.71 14.83 -12.53
CA PRO A 181 -14.12 16.08 -12.09
C PRO A 181 -12.98 15.79 -11.10
N PRO A 182 -11.83 16.48 -11.20
CA PRO A 182 -10.73 16.32 -10.27
C PRO A 182 -11.15 16.73 -8.86
N CYS A 183 -10.63 16.01 -7.87
CA CYS A 183 -10.66 16.48 -6.48
C CYS A 183 -9.99 17.86 -6.45
N PRO A 184 -10.56 18.89 -5.80
CA PRO A 184 -9.96 20.22 -5.78
C PRO A 184 -8.53 20.13 -5.28
N ALA A 185 -7.61 20.81 -5.97
CA ALA A 185 -6.19 20.85 -5.62
C ALA A 185 -6.03 21.33 -4.17
N SER A 186 -5.17 20.62 -3.42
CA SER A 186 -4.82 21.02 -2.06
C SER A 186 -4.10 22.37 -2.10
N PRO A 187 -4.43 23.35 -1.24
CA PRO A 187 -3.59 24.53 -1.07
C PRO A 187 -2.18 24.07 -0.62
N ALA A 188 -1.17 24.75 -1.15
CA ALA A 188 0.26 24.46 -0.94
C ALA A 188 0.57 24.15 0.52
N ALA A 189 1.40 23.12 0.73
CA ALA A 189 1.82 22.63 2.03
C ALA A 189 2.31 23.77 2.94
N MET A 190 1.58 24.03 4.03
CA MET A 190 2.09 24.79 5.16
C MET A 190 3.10 23.92 5.93
N PRO A 191 4.22 24.48 6.40
CA PRO A 191 5.16 23.74 7.23
C PRO A 191 4.51 23.36 8.55
N PHE A 192 4.55 22.07 8.90
CA PHE A 192 4.11 21.58 10.19
C PHE A 192 5.08 22.10 11.28
N THR A 193 4.58 22.98 12.14
CA THR A 193 5.22 23.29 13.42
C THR A 193 4.72 22.23 14.42
N CYS A 194 5.64 21.42 14.94
CA CYS A 194 5.36 20.56 16.09
C CYS A 194 5.14 21.43 17.33
N ILE A 195 4.03 21.21 18.00
CA ILE A 195 3.86 21.48 19.44
C ILE A 195 3.55 20.14 20.10
#